data_e6e931939f0f89955ea440d0f3f57a11
#
_entry.id   e6e931939f0f89955ea440d0f3f57a11
#
_cell.length_a   1.000
_cell.length_b   1.000
_cell.length_c   1.000
_cell.angle_alpha   90.00
_cell.angle_beta   90.00
_cell.angle_gamma   90.00
#
_symmetry.space_group_name_H-M   'P 1'
#
loop_
_entity.id
_entity.type
_entity.pdbx_description
1 polymer ?
#
loop_
_entity_poly.entity_id
_entity_poly.type
_entity_poly.pdbx_seq_one_letter_code
_entity_poly.pdbx_strand_id
1 'polypeptide(L)'
;MSPSSQFTRRHILRSLPAIVTASGVMAQPNKPTIRVRALNHMTLFVSDPKRSLEFYQGLFGMPIQARQGDSGGLLRIGTGPQYLALAAAGPNRKPGIDHFCMTVDGFNPGQTLKILAAHGVTQSDAPGPMKAWTRMRGDTVEFHLGDPDGILVQLQDTSYCGGTGQLGNQCFATPEPSPRKGLIAVRDLSHFTLSVSDANRSRAFYREVFGMRIQAYQGPSSPVLAVGMGPQFLALGRGGAATPGIAHACMTMEGFNPDRVLKTLADFGIKPRGEARGPASPLVSYVNTRMEDRGGAKSGTPELYFTDPDGIVMQLQDVTYCGGAGSLGEVCL
;
A
#
# COMPACT_ATOMS: atom_id res chain seq x y z
N MET A 1 -57.30 62.99 -51.98
CA MET A 1 -56.58 61.71 -51.82
C MET A 1 -55.36 61.96 -50.95
N SER A 2 -55.49 61.69 -49.67
CA SER A 2 -54.45 61.92 -48.66
C SER A 2 -53.55 60.71 -48.50
N PRO A 3 -52.29 60.90 -48.16
CA PRO A 3 -51.55 59.83 -47.48
C PRO A 3 -51.30 60.17 -46.00
N SER A 4 -51.56 59.21 -45.16
CA SER A 4 -51.43 59.21 -43.74
C SER A 4 -49.97 59.19 -43.29
N SER A 5 -49.66 60.06 -42.29
CA SER A 5 -48.37 60.08 -41.62
C SER A 5 -48.34 59.05 -40.50
N GLN A 6 -47.34 58.15 -40.53
CA GLN A 6 -47.09 57.30 -39.39
C GLN A 6 -45.95 57.84 -38.54
N PHE A 7 -46.27 58.06 -37.24
CA PHE A 7 -45.34 58.45 -36.19
C PHE A 7 -44.58 57.19 -35.70
N THR A 8 -43.28 57.20 -35.85
CA THR A 8 -42.38 56.18 -35.30
C THR A 8 -41.97 56.55 -33.87
N ARG A 9 -42.34 55.71 -32.90
CA ARG A 9 -41.89 55.81 -31.50
C ARG A 9 -40.45 55.28 -31.39
N ARG A 10 -39.51 56.16 -31.02
CA ARG A 10 -38.16 55.79 -30.62
C ARG A 10 -38.21 55.17 -29.23
N HIS A 11 -37.90 53.87 -29.09
CA HIS A 11 -37.63 53.26 -27.81
C HIS A 11 -36.19 53.58 -27.41
N ILE A 12 -36.04 54.28 -26.28
CA ILE A 12 -34.76 54.51 -25.61
C ILE A 12 -34.53 53.28 -24.73
N LEU A 13 -33.66 52.39 -25.20
CA LEU A 13 -33.13 51.31 -24.35
C LEU A 13 -32.06 51.89 -23.42
N ARG A 14 -32.41 52.00 -22.12
CA ARG A 14 -31.43 52.25 -21.05
C ARG A 14 -30.67 50.98 -20.80
N SER A 15 -29.40 50.91 -21.23
CA SER A 15 -28.45 49.90 -20.89
C SER A 15 -28.04 50.06 -19.42
N LEU A 16 -28.49 49.12 -18.55
CA LEU A 16 -27.96 48.98 -17.20
C LEU A 16 -26.58 48.23 -17.32
N PRO A 17 -25.54 48.73 -16.64
CA PRO A 17 -24.26 47.98 -16.61
C PRO A 17 -24.48 46.72 -15.78
N ALA A 18 -24.24 45.54 -16.37
CA ALA A 18 -24.15 44.28 -15.65
C ALA A 18 -22.89 44.31 -14.77
N ILE A 19 -23.08 44.40 -13.46
CA ILE A 19 -22.01 44.19 -12.49
C ILE A 19 -21.70 42.69 -12.52
N VAL A 20 -20.68 42.30 -13.24
CA VAL A 20 -20.08 40.97 -13.17
C VAL A 20 -19.32 40.92 -11.84
N THR A 21 -19.92 40.40 -10.80
CA THR A 21 -19.19 39.97 -9.61
C THR A 21 -18.37 38.75 -9.97
N ALA A 22 -17.10 38.97 -10.26
CA ALA A 22 -16.13 37.89 -10.34
C ALA A 22 -16.05 37.30 -8.95
N SER A 23 -16.75 36.18 -8.72
CA SER A 23 -16.53 35.31 -7.56
C SER A 23 -15.14 34.76 -7.70
N GLY A 24 -14.15 35.43 -7.12
CA GLY A 24 -12.80 34.89 -6.98
C GLY A 24 -12.89 33.58 -6.24
N VAL A 25 -12.73 32.47 -6.95
CA VAL A 25 -12.44 31.20 -6.33
C VAL A 25 -11.11 31.38 -5.60
N MET A 26 -11.17 31.71 -4.32
CA MET A 26 -9.99 31.70 -3.45
C MET A 26 -9.45 30.28 -3.53
N ALA A 27 -8.31 30.09 -4.19
CA ALA A 27 -7.58 28.84 -4.15
C ALA A 27 -7.34 28.52 -2.67
N GLN A 28 -7.89 27.43 -2.18
CA GLN A 28 -7.61 26.98 -0.83
C GLN A 28 -6.10 26.81 -0.71
N PRO A 29 -5.46 27.33 0.37
CA PRO A 29 -4.03 27.15 0.54
C PRO A 29 -3.73 25.65 0.49
N ASN A 30 -2.77 25.25 -0.36
CA ASN A 30 -2.34 23.87 -0.46
C ASN A 30 -1.93 23.39 0.93
N LYS A 31 -2.66 22.41 1.46
CA LYS A 31 -2.32 21.79 2.74
C LYS A 31 -0.94 21.15 2.61
N PRO A 32 -0.11 21.20 3.66
CA PRO A 32 1.20 20.57 3.63
C PRO A 32 1.04 19.04 3.46
N THR A 33 1.97 18.42 2.76
CA THR A 33 1.99 16.97 2.50
C THR A 33 3.18 16.29 3.17
N ILE A 34 3.04 15.00 3.47
CA ILE A 34 4.11 14.15 3.97
C ILE A 34 4.76 13.48 2.75
N ARG A 35 6.07 13.70 2.55
CA ARG A 35 6.81 13.13 1.43
C ARG A 35 7.23 11.69 1.73
N VAL A 36 6.47 10.73 1.22
CA VAL A 36 6.84 9.31 1.30
C VAL A 36 7.89 8.96 0.26
N ARG A 37 8.84 8.07 0.64
CA ARG A 37 9.97 7.65 -0.22
C ARG A 37 9.81 6.24 -0.74
N ALA A 38 9.45 5.30 0.11
CA ALA A 38 9.37 3.89 -0.23
C ALA A 38 8.48 3.14 0.76
N LEU A 39 8.01 1.97 0.36
CA LEU A 39 7.55 0.94 1.29
C LEU A 39 8.75 0.40 2.07
N ASN A 40 8.58 0.20 3.36
CA ASN A 40 9.66 -0.27 4.23
C ASN A 40 9.42 -1.69 4.73
N HIS A 41 8.28 -1.96 5.34
CA HIS A 41 8.00 -3.28 5.89
C HIS A 41 6.51 -3.60 5.96
N MET A 42 6.23 -4.85 6.24
CA MET A 42 4.94 -5.35 6.66
C MET A 42 5.09 -6.11 7.97
N THR A 43 4.08 -6.01 8.82
CA THR A 43 3.95 -6.84 10.03
C THR A 43 2.79 -7.80 9.87
N LEU A 44 3.06 -9.08 10.06
CA LEU A 44 2.06 -10.13 10.05
C LEU A 44 1.77 -10.56 11.48
N PHE A 45 0.49 -10.60 11.85
CA PHE A 45 0.05 -11.40 12.98
C PHE A 45 -0.19 -12.82 12.51
N VAL A 46 0.50 -13.76 13.14
CA VAL A 46 0.49 -15.18 12.80
C VAL A 46 0.12 -16.01 14.02
N SER A 47 -0.49 -17.18 13.81
CA SER A 47 -0.88 -18.07 14.91
C SER A 47 0.33 -18.69 15.62
N ASP A 48 1.40 -18.96 14.87
CA ASP A 48 2.66 -19.50 15.37
C ASP A 48 3.85 -18.82 14.69
N PRO A 49 4.52 -17.85 15.35
CA PRO A 49 5.66 -17.13 14.78
C PRO A 49 6.84 -18.04 14.38
N LYS A 50 7.08 -19.14 15.10
CA LYS A 50 8.16 -20.09 14.78
C LYS A 50 7.86 -20.81 13.47
N ARG A 51 6.65 -21.34 13.31
CA ARG A 51 6.19 -21.99 12.06
C ARG A 51 6.27 -21.03 10.87
N SER A 52 5.83 -19.78 11.06
CA SER A 52 5.88 -18.78 10.00
C SER A 52 7.33 -18.38 9.67
N LEU A 53 8.20 -18.24 10.66
CA LEU A 53 9.64 -18.02 10.45
C LEU A 53 10.27 -19.13 9.61
N GLU A 54 10.04 -20.39 9.97
CA GLU A 54 10.54 -21.57 9.24
C GLU A 54 10.00 -21.62 7.80
N PHE A 55 8.74 -21.22 7.60
CA PHE A 55 8.10 -21.14 6.29
C PHE A 55 8.76 -20.08 5.40
N TYR A 56 8.87 -18.83 5.86
CA TYR A 56 9.43 -17.73 5.06
C TYR A 56 10.94 -17.92 4.82
N GLN A 57 11.69 -18.42 5.80
CA GLN A 57 13.10 -18.77 5.60
C GLN A 57 13.27 -19.98 4.68
N GLY A 58 12.39 -20.97 4.78
CA GLY A 58 12.42 -22.15 3.89
C GLY A 58 12.13 -21.80 2.44
N LEU A 59 11.15 -20.97 2.19
CA LEU A 59 10.73 -20.60 0.84
C LEU A 59 11.66 -19.55 0.21
N PHE A 60 12.04 -18.50 0.95
CA PHE A 60 12.75 -17.34 0.42
C PHE A 60 14.21 -17.22 0.89
N GLY A 61 14.64 -17.96 1.86
CA GLY A 61 16.00 -17.85 2.40
C GLY A 61 16.27 -16.52 3.12
N MET A 62 15.24 -15.85 3.63
CA MET A 62 15.35 -14.52 4.22
C MET A 62 16.23 -14.52 5.47
N PRO A 63 17.32 -13.73 5.53
CA PRO A 63 18.13 -13.58 6.73
C PRO A 63 17.42 -12.65 7.74
N ILE A 64 17.83 -12.74 9.01
CA ILE A 64 17.32 -11.86 10.07
C ILE A 64 18.22 -10.63 10.18
N GLN A 65 17.66 -9.44 9.94
CA GLN A 65 18.41 -8.18 10.01
C GLN A 65 18.39 -7.50 11.38
N ALA A 66 17.41 -7.82 12.21
CA ALA A 66 17.29 -7.35 13.58
C ALA A 66 16.32 -8.24 14.35
N ARG A 67 16.31 -8.12 15.67
CA ARG A 67 15.34 -8.79 16.54
C ARG A 67 14.61 -7.76 17.39
N GLN A 68 13.31 -7.96 17.56
CA GLN A 68 12.44 -7.11 18.37
C GLN A 68 11.85 -7.94 19.51
N GLY A 69 12.48 -7.90 20.70
CA GLY A 69 12.10 -8.73 21.85
C GLY A 69 12.30 -10.22 21.57
N ASP A 70 11.55 -11.06 22.33
CA ASP A 70 11.62 -12.53 22.24
C ASP A 70 10.83 -13.12 21.06
N SER A 71 10.03 -12.31 20.36
CA SER A 71 9.01 -12.77 19.41
C SER A 71 9.51 -13.08 18.02
N GLY A 72 10.80 -12.89 17.73
CA GLY A 72 11.31 -13.31 16.44
C GLY A 72 12.17 -12.29 15.72
N GLY A 73 12.74 -12.72 14.60
CA GLY A 73 13.58 -11.94 13.73
C GLY A 73 12.77 -11.13 12.74
N LEU A 74 13.32 -9.98 12.35
CA LEU A 74 12.85 -9.23 11.22
C LEU A 74 13.50 -9.79 9.96
N LEU A 75 12.70 -10.45 9.14
CA LEU A 75 13.14 -11.14 7.94
C LEU A 75 13.40 -10.15 6.81
N ARG A 76 14.67 -9.98 6.43
CA ARG A 76 15.07 -9.05 5.36
C ARG A 76 14.50 -9.50 4.01
N ILE A 77 13.90 -8.56 3.29
CA ILE A 77 13.46 -8.74 1.91
C ILE A 77 14.56 -8.17 1.01
N GLY A 78 15.14 -9.00 0.16
CA GLY A 78 16.23 -8.60 -0.73
C GLY A 78 17.49 -8.16 0.00
N THR A 79 18.08 -7.07 -0.46
CA THR A 79 19.35 -6.54 0.05
C THR A 79 19.22 -5.22 0.81
N GLY A 80 18.06 -4.57 0.70
CA GLY A 80 17.78 -3.29 1.34
C GLY A 80 17.32 -3.40 2.79
N PRO A 81 16.84 -2.30 3.38
CA PRO A 81 16.34 -2.27 4.76
C PRO A 81 14.92 -2.82 4.90
N GLN A 82 14.28 -3.22 3.79
CA GLN A 82 12.92 -3.75 3.79
C GLN A 82 12.83 -5.09 4.50
N TYR A 83 11.73 -5.31 5.22
CA TYR A 83 11.58 -6.56 5.97
C TYR A 83 10.13 -6.98 6.17
N LEU A 84 9.97 -8.23 6.57
CA LEU A 84 8.75 -8.83 7.08
C LEU A 84 8.93 -9.10 8.57
N ALA A 85 8.03 -8.58 9.38
CA ALA A 85 7.98 -8.83 10.81
C ALA A 85 6.87 -9.85 11.13
N LEU A 86 7.16 -10.76 12.05
CA LEU A 86 6.23 -11.77 12.52
C LEU A 86 5.90 -11.52 13.99
N ALA A 87 4.61 -11.41 14.32
CA ALA A 87 4.13 -11.24 15.67
C ALA A 87 3.03 -12.28 15.99
N ALA A 88 2.95 -12.73 17.22
CA ALA A 88 1.88 -13.64 17.62
C ALA A 88 0.52 -12.93 17.59
N ALA A 89 -0.47 -13.55 16.96
CA ALA A 89 -1.82 -13.00 16.88
C ALA A 89 -2.53 -12.94 18.25
N GLY A 90 -2.15 -13.83 19.17
CA GLY A 90 -2.84 -13.98 20.45
C GLY A 90 -4.27 -14.51 20.27
N PRO A 91 -4.98 -14.77 21.39
CA PRO A 91 -6.26 -15.49 21.34
C PRO A 91 -7.42 -14.68 20.74
N ASN A 92 -7.33 -13.35 20.75
CA ASN A 92 -8.43 -12.45 20.33
C ASN A 92 -8.21 -11.80 18.97
N ARG A 93 -7.15 -12.18 18.25
CA ARG A 93 -6.82 -11.59 16.94
C ARG A 93 -6.67 -12.68 15.89
N LYS A 94 -7.32 -12.50 14.76
CA LYS A 94 -7.11 -13.37 13.60
C LYS A 94 -5.76 -13.09 12.94
N PRO A 95 -5.07 -14.12 12.44
CA PRO A 95 -3.91 -13.94 11.56
C PRO A 95 -4.24 -13.05 10.36
N GLY A 96 -3.25 -12.25 9.94
CA GLY A 96 -3.39 -11.32 8.82
C GLY A 96 -2.27 -10.29 8.78
N ILE A 97 -2.30 -9.44 7.76
CA ILE A 97 -1.38 -8.30 7.67
C ILE A 97 -1.90 -7.21 8.59
N ASP A 98 -1.15 -6.90 9.65
CA ASP A 98 -1.54 -5.90 10.64
C ASP A 98 -1.37 -4.48 10.08
N HIS A 99 -0.18 -4.19 9.58
CA HIS A 99 0.14 -2.89 9.00
C HIS A 99 1.25 -2.98 7.96
N PHE A 100 1.34 -1.92 7.20
CA PHE A 100 2.49 -1.62 6.35
C PHE A 100 3.16 -0.32 6.78
N CYS A 101 4.45 -0.21 6.50
CA CYS A 101 5.22 0.97 6.80
C CYS A 101 5.72 1.66 5.53
N MET A 102 5.65 2.98 5.53
CA MET A 102 6.27 3.84 4.54
C MET A 102 7.37 4.70 5.18
N THR A 103 8.46 4.88 4.47
CA THR A 103 9.50 5.83 4.89
C THR A 103 9.21 7.23 4.42
N VAL A 104 9.61 8.21 5.22
CA VAL A 104 9.33 9.64 5.03
C VAL A 104 10.63 10.42 5.01
N ASP A 105 10.78 11.35 4.07
CA ASP A 105 11.91 12.28 4.04
C ASP A 105 11.88 13.22 5.26
N GLY A 106 12.99 13.32 5.95
CA GLY A 106 13.12 14.20 7.10
C GLY A 106 12.12 13.88 8.22
N PHE A 107 11.91 12.60 8.49
CA PHE A 107 10.95 12.11 9.47
C PHE A 107 11.06 12.81 10.80
N ASN A 108 9.98 13.47 11.22
CA ASN A 108 9.86 14.12 12.53
C ASN A 108 8.41 13.90 13.04
N PRO A 109 8.22 13.14 14.11
CA PRO A 109 6.89 12.82 14.63
C PRO A 109 6.02 14.03 14.92
N GLY A 110 6.58 15.09 15.53
CA GLY A 110 5.83 16.30 15.84
C GLY A 110 5.38 17.08 14.60
N GLN A 111 6.25 17.18 13.59
CA GLN A 111 5.87 17.79 12.31
C GLN A 111 4.86 16.93 11.56
N THR A 112 5.01 15.62 11.57
CA THR A 112 4.08 14.68 10.97
C THR A 112 2.68 14.82 11.57
N LEU A 113 2.57 14.92 12.91
CA LEU A 113 1.29 15.16 13.58
C LEU A 113 0.63 16.48 13.15
N LYS A 114 1.41 17.57 13.03
CA LYS A 114 0.87 18.86 12.57
C LYS A 114 0.32 18.79 11.15
N ILE A 115 1.02 18.09 10.25
CA ILE A 115 0.55 17.90 8.88
C ILE A 115 -0.73 17.08 8.88
N LEU A 116 -0.75 15.95 9.58
CA LEU A 116 -1.92 15.08 9.70
C LEU A 116 -3.14 15.79 10.27
N ALA A 117 -2.94 16.65 11.30
CA ALA A 117 -4.01 17.44 11.89
C ALA A 117 -4.65 18.39 10.86
N ALA A 118 -3.88 18.99 9.95
CA ALA A 118 -4.40 19.82 8.86
C ALA A 118 -5.30 19.03 7.88
N HIS A 119 -5.16 17.70 7.86
CA HIS A 119 -5.99 16.78 7.06
C HIS A 119 -7.08 16.08 7.89
N GLY A 120 -7.33 16.52 9.12
CA GLY A 120 -8.40 15.98 9.98
C GLY A 120 -8.04 14.69 10.73
N VAL A 121 -6.77 14.25 10.69
CA VAL A 121 -6.30 13.15 11.53
C VAL A 121 -6.03 13.68 12.93
N THR A 122 -6.60 13.07 13.94
CA THR A 122 -6.48 13.51 15.34
C THR A 122 -5.49 12.65 16.11
N GLN A 123 -4.69 13.24 16.99
CA GLN A 123 -3.86 12.50 17.93
C GLN A 123 -4.74 11.69 18.89
N SER A 124 -4.30 10.46 19.21
CA SER A 124 -5.03 9.52 20.07
C SER A 124 -4.04 8.59 20.76
N ASP A 125 -4.47 7.97 21.85
CA ASP A 125 -3.71 6.90 22.53
C ASP A 125 -4.16 5.50 22.06
N ALA A 126 -5.12 5.43 21.14
CA ALA A 126 -5.67 4.17 20.62
C ALA A 126 -5.83 4.21 19.10
N PRO A 127 -5.68 3.04 18.42
CA PRO A 127 -5.93 2.90 16.99
C PRO A 127 -7.39 3.24 16.63
N GLY A 128 -7.59 3.65 15.38
CA GLY A 128 -8.91 3.89 14.81
C GLY A 128 -8.84 4.72 13.54
N PRO A 129 -9.97 4.87 12.81
CA PRO A 129 -10.03 5.69 11.62
C PRO A 129 -9.66 7.14 11.91
N MET A 130 -8.78 7.70 11.08
CA MET A 130 -8.31 9.08 11.19
C MET A 130 -7.69 9.42 12.57
N LYS A 131 -7.03 8.44 13.19
CA LYS A 131 -6.29 8.57 14.45
C LYS A 131 -4.81 8.38 14.22
N ALA A 132 -3.96 9.17 14.93
CA ALA A 132 -2.51 9.01 14.90
C ALA A 132 -1.94 8.95 16.32
N TRP A 133 -0.94 8.09 16.53
CA TRP A 133 -0.28 7.94 17.80
C TRP A 133 1.19 7.56 17.61
N THR A 134 1.95 7.74 18.68
CA THR A 134 3.33 7.26 18.77
C THR A 134 3.46 6.24 19.87
N ARG A 135 4.36 5.30 19.67
CA ARG A 135 4.75 4.33 20.69
C ARG A 135 6.28 4.32 20.78
N MET A 136 6.80 4.15 21.98
CA MET A 136 8.24 3.93 22.19
C MET A 136 8.54 2.42 22.16
N ARG A 137 9.53 2.03 21.38
CA ARG A 137 10.15 0.71 21.43
C ARG A 137 11.62 0.89 21.75
N GLY A 138 11.98 0.74 23.04
CA GLY A 138 13.26 1.22 23.57
C GLY A 138 13.35 2.74 23.39
N ASP A 139 14.37 3.20 22.71
CA ASP A 139 14.59 4.61 22.35
C ASP A 139 14.02 5.00 20.96
N THR A 140 13.48 4.04 20.22
CA THR A 140 12.88 4.27 18.89
C THR A 140 11.45 4.76 19.01
N VAL A 141 11.14 5.89 18.35
CA VAL A 141 9.76 6.36 18.19
C VAL A 141 9.13 5.65 16.99
N GLU A 142 8.08 4.88 17.23
CA GLU A 142 7.24 4.30 16.17
C GLU A 142 5.99 5.14 15.99
N PHE A 143 5.80 5.66 14.79
CA PHE A 143 4.66 6.52 14.46
C PHE A 143 3.62 5.75 13.65
N HIS A 144 2.38 5.76 14.13
CA HIS A 144 1.27 5.04 13.50
C HIS A 144 0.09 5.97 13.23
N LEU A 145 -0.67 5.65 12.19
CA LEU A 145 -1.96 6.27 11.93
C LEU A 145 -2.93 5.25 11.32
N GLY A 146 -4.22 5.46 11.56
CA GLY A 146 -5.29 4.79 10.83
C GLY A 146 -5.75 5.65 9.68
N ASP A 147 -5.84 5.08 8.48
CA ASP A 147 -6.44 5.74 7.32
C ASP A 147 -7.96 5.99 7.53
N PRO A 148 -8.73 6.49 6.56
CA PRO A 148 -10.17 6.71 6.72
C PRO A 148 -10.99 5.48 7.11
N ASP A 149 -10.49 4.27 6.83
CA ASP A 149 -11.10 3.00 7.22
C ASP A 149 -10.49 2.39 8.49
N GLY A 150 -9.47 3.04 9.07
CA GLY A 150 -8.70 2.53 10.20
C GLY A 150 -7.63 1.52 9.80
N ILE A 151 -7.33 1.38 8.50
CA ILE A 151 -6.20 0.55 8.04
C ILE A 151 -4.91 1.17 8.59
N LEU A 152 -4.14 0.35 9.28
CA LEU A 152 -2.98 0.81 10.01
C LEU A 152 -1.79 1.05 9.09
N VAL A 153 -1.25 2.26 9.13
CA VAL A 153 -0.05 2.71 8.42
C VAL A 153 0.99 3.14 9.44
N GLN A 154 2.21 2.65 9.32
CA GLN A 154 3.36 3.14 10.08
C GLN A 154 4.18 4.09 9.20
N LEU A 155 4.69 5.17 9.81
CA LEU A 155 5.60 6.10 9.15
C LEU A 155 6.92 6.12 9.91
N GLN A 156 8.04 6.05 9.18
CA GLN A 156 9.37 6.01 9.78
C GLN A 156 10.40 6.78 8.93
N ASP A 157 11.56 6.97 9.50
CA ASP A 157 12.70 7.53 8.77
C ASP A 157 13.16 6.64 7.62
N THR A 158 13.79 7.22 6.61
CA THR A 158 14.30 6.49 5.44
C THR A 158 15.38 5.46 5.79
N SER A 159 16.06 5.63 6.90
CA SER A 159 17.07 4.70 7.42
C SER A 159 16.52 3.59 8.31
N TYR A 160 15.23 3.61 8.62
CA TYR A 160 14.60 2.63 9.52
C TYR A 160 14.75 1.20 9.01
N CYS A 161 15.30 0.34 9.83
CA CYS A 161 15.47 -1.09 9.56
C CYS A 161 14.83 -2.00 10.63
N GLY A 162 14.07 -1.41 11.56
CA GLY A 162 13.43 -2.11 12.67
C GLY A 162 14.35 -2.42 13.85
N GLY A 163 15.58 -1.94 13.85
CA GLY A 163 16.56 -2.13 14.91
C GLY A 163 16.40 -1.14 16.06
N THR A 164 17.50 -0.87 16.77
CA THR A 164 17.58 0.07 17.89
C THR A 164 17.96 1.48 17.42
N GLY A 165 18.13 2.42 18.37
CA GLY A 165 18.44 3.82 18.14
C GLY A 165 17.17 4.64 17.86
N GLN A 166 17.27 5.96 18.03
CA GLN A 166 16.12 6.87 17.94
C GLN A 166 15.35 6.75 16.62
N LEU A 167 16.04 6.45 15.52
CA LEU A 167 15.45 6.23 14.20
C LEU A 167 15.19 4.73 13.89
N GLY A 168 15.47 3.81 14.81
CA GLY A 168 15.34 2.37 14.58
C GLY A 168 16.24 1.85 13.46
N ASN A 169 17.41 2.48 13.27
CA ASN A 169 18.31 2.26 12.14
C ASN A 169 19.60 1.50 12.52
N GLN A 170 19.73 1.06 13.76
CA GLN A 170 20.85 0.24 14.24
C GLN A 170 20.47 -1.23 14.16
N CYS A 171 20.66 -1.81 12.98
CA CYS A 171 20.45 -3.23 12.72
C CYS A 171 21.77 -4.01 12.69
N PHE A 172 21.70 -5.32 12.57
CA PHE A 172 22.92 -6.14 12.47
C PHE A 172 23.75 -5.71 11.26
N ALA A 173 25.04 -5.43 11.47
CA ALA A 173 25.95 -5.09 10.39
C ALA A 173 26.02 -6.22 9.34
N THR A 174 26.00 -7.47 9.80
CA THR A 174 25.77 -8.66 8.96
C THR A 174 24.51 -9.34 9.45
N PRO A 175 23.46 -9.46 8.64
CA PRO A 175 22.25 -10.17 9.03
C PRO A 175 22.55 -11.61 9.40
N GLU A 176 21.81 -12.15 10.37
CA GLU A 176 21.88 -13.58 10.71
C GLU A 176 21.41 -14.38 9.48
N PRO A 177 22.23 -15.29 8.94
CA PRO A 177 21.86 -16.03 7.75
C PRO A 177 20.66 -16.95 8.02
N SER A 178 19.82 -17.11 7.01
CA SER A 178 18.77 -18.13 7.05
C SER A 178 19.44 -19.53 7.15
N PRO A 179 18.89 -20.46 7.92
CA PRO A 179 19.37 -21.85 7.96
C PRO A 179 19.11 -22.58 6.63
N ARG A 180 18.33 -22.00 5.73
CA ARG A 180 17.98 -22.54 4.40
C ARG A 180 18.31 -21.53 3.32
N LYS A 181 18.78 -22.02 2.17
CA LYS A 181 19.09 -21.15 1.02
C LYS A 181 17.87 -20.47 0.43
N GLY A 182 16.67 -21.01 0.64
CA GLY A 182 15.44 -20.59 -0.05
C GLY A 182 15.36 -21.14 -1.48
N LEU A 183 14.16 -21.13 -2.01
CA LEU A 183 13.82 -21.63 -3.35
C LEU A 183 13.52 -20.51 -4.32
N ILE A 184 13.05 -19.36 -3.80
CA ILE A 184 12.70 -18.15 -4.55
C ILE A 184 13.44 -16.97 -3.93
N ALA A 185 14.28 -16.31 -4.73
CA ALA A 185 14.96 -15.10 -4.31
C ALA A 185 14.05 -13.88 -4.54
N VAL A 186 13.52 -13.31 -3.46
CA VAL A 186 12.78 -12.05 -3.51
C VAL A 186 13.72 -10.86 -3.45
N ARG A 187 13.35 -9.76 -4.11
CA ARG A 187 14.18 -8.57 -4.24
C ARG A 187 13.66 -7.39 -3.43
N ASP A 188 12.39 -7.03 -3.57
CA ASP A 188 11.81 -5.84 -2.96
C ASP A 188 10.35 -6.08 -2.57
N LEU A 189 9.82 -5.25 -1.65
CA LEU A 189 8.39 -5.03 -1.55
C LEU A 189 7.91 -4.24 -2.77
N SER A 190 6.84 -4.70 -3.41
CA SER A 190 6.23 -4.03 -4.55
C SER A 190 5.05 -3.15 -4.11
N HIS A 191 4.06 -3.77 -3.48
CA HIS A 191 2.83 -3.05 -3.15
C HIS A 191 2.02 -3.71 -2.04
N PHE A 192 1.03 -2.95 -1.56
CA PHE A 192 -0.07 -3.46 -0.77
C PHE A 192 -1.39 -3.18 -1.49
N THR A 193 -2.30 -4.13 -1.46
CA THR A 193 -3.68 -3.94 -1.91
C THR A 193 -4.58 -3.77 -0.69
N LEU A 194 -5.29 -2.66 -0.65
CA LEU A 194 -6.18 -2.30 0.43
C LEU A 194 -7.63 -2.58 0.03
N SER A 195 -8.34 -3.38 0.82
CA SER A 195 -9.78 -3.48 0.77
C SER A 195 -10.37 -2.31 1.54
N VAL A 196 -11.03 -1.39 0.86
CA VAL A 196 -11.53 -0.14 1.42
C VAL A 196 -13.05 -0.07 1.35
N SER A 197 -13.69 0.64 2.28
CA SER A 197 -15.15 0.84 2.24
C SER A 197 -15.56 1.84 1.16
N ASP A 198 -14.75 2.88 0.91
CA ASP A 198 -14.95 3.89 -0.13
C ASP A 198 -13.63 4.22 -0.83
N ALA A 199 -13.49 3.77 -2.09
CA ALA A 199 -12.29 3.96 -2.89
C ALA A 199 -11.99 5.44 -3.19
N ASN A 200 -13.03 6.30 -3.33
CA ASN A 200 -12.84 7.73 -3.59
C ASN A 200 -12.32 8.44 -2.35
N ARG A 201 -12.87 8.13 -1.17
CA ARG A 201 -12.43 8.68 0.11
C ARG A 201 -10.98 8.28 0.41
N SER A 202 -10.64 6.99 0.26
CA SER A 202 -9.27 6.52 0.48
C SER A 202 -8.30 7.12 -0.54
N ARG A 203 -8.68 7.22 -1.83
CA ARG A 203 -7.88 7.89 -2.85
C ARG A 203 -7.61 9.35 -2.51
N ALA A 204 -8.62 10.10 -2.10
CA ALA A 204 -8.47 11.49 -1.69
C ALA A 204 -7.49 11.61 -0.51
N PHE A 205 -7.65 10.78 0.51
CA PHE A 205 -6.78 10.75 1.67
C PHE A 205 -5.31 10.54 1.30
N TYR A 206 -4.99 9.45 0.61
CA TYR A 206 -3.59 9.13 0.27
C TYR A 206 -2.97 10.17 -0.68
N ARG A 207 -3.75 10.76 -1.58
CA ARG A 207 -3.27 11.83 -2.47
C ARG A 207 -3.07 13.15 -1.75
N GLU A 208 -3.98 13.54 -0.88
CA GLU A 208 -3.92 14.83 -0.19
C GLU A 208 -2.89 14.82 0.95
N VAL A 209 -2.82 13.73 1.73
CA VAL A 209 -1.91 13.63 2.87
C VAL A 209 -0.47 13.36 2.41
N PHE A 210 -0.30 12.43 1.45
CA PHE A 210 1.02 11.94 1.06
C PHE A 210 1.47 12.40 -0.33
N GLY A 211 0.67 13.19 -1.04
CA GLY A 211 1.00 13.66 -2.37
C GLY A 211 1.11 12.54 -3.42
N MET A 212 0.51 11.37 -3.16
CA MET A 212 0.62 10.22 -4.06
C MET A 212 -0.03 10.50 -5.41
N ARG A 213 0.73 10.31 -6.48
CA ARG A 213 0.20 10.37 -7.86
C ARG A 213 -0.48 9.05 -8.22
N ILE A 214 -1.42 9.10 -9.15
CA ILE A 214 -1.93 7.88 -9.79
C ILE A 214 -0.88 7.41 -10.78
N GLN A 215 -0.47 6.15 -10.70
CA GLN A 215 0.51 5.59 -11.63
C GLN A 215 -0.08 4.57 -12.60
N ALA A 216 -1.24 4.01 -12.28
CA ALA A 216 -1.97 3.09 -13.15
C ALA A 216 -3.43 2.94 -12.70
N TYR A 217 -4.23 2.22 -13.48
CA TYR A 217 -5.58 1.79 -13.12
C TYR A 217 -5.72 0.29 -13.34
N GLN A 218 -6.28 -0.40 -12.35
CA GLN A 218 -6.64 -1.82 -12.44
C GLN A 218 -8.16 -1.99 -12.63
N GLY A 219 -8.69 -1.18 -13.54
CA GLY A 219 -10.12 -1.01 -13.84
C GLY A 219 -10.57 0.43 -13.54
N PRO A 220 -11.78 0.82 -13.99
CA PRO A 220 -12.24 2.22 -13.97
C PRO A 220 -12.27 2.87 -12.59
N SER A 221 -12.47 2.08 -11.54
CA SER A 221 -12.60 2.56 -10.14
C SER A 221 -11.49 2.07 -9.21
N SER A 222 -10.42 1.49 -9.76
CA SER A 222 -9.33 0.90 -8.96
C SER A 222 -8.00 1.58 -9.28
N PRO A 223 -7.74 2.78 -8.72
CA PRO A 223 -6.49 3.48 -8.94
C PRO A 223 -5.33 2.80 -8.20
N VAL A 224 -4.16 2.89 -8.81
CA VAL A 224 -2.88 2.48 -8.26
C VAL A 224 -2.11 3.75 -7.92
N LEU A 225 -1.77 3.94 -6.65
CA LEU A 225 -1.16 5.15 -6.11
C LEU A 225 0.33 4.92 -5.87
N ALA A 226 1.17 5.68 -6.56
CA ALA A 226 2.63 5.58 -6.45
C ALA A 226 3.12 5.91 -5.03
N VAL A 227 4.01 5.07 -4.50
CA VAL A 227 4.77 5.32 -3.27
C VAL A 227 6.17 5.78 -3.65
N GLY A 228 6.48 7.04 -3.38
CA GLY A 228 7.75 7.63 -3.79
C GLY A 228 7.88 7.77 -5.31
N MET A 229 9.09 7.55 -5.81
CA MET A 229 9.45 7.73 -7.23
C MET A 229 9.67 6.43 -7.99
N GLY A 230 9.67 5.31 -7.28
CA GLY A 230 9.89 3.99 -7.87
C GLY A 230 8.59 3.31 -8.32
N PRO A 231 8.65 2.03 -8.68
CA PRO A 231 7.48 1.27 -9.11
C PRO A 231 6.55 0.85 -7.97
N GLN A 232 6.93 1.10 -6.70
CA GLN A 232 6.14 0.73 -5.53
C GLN A 232 4.81 1.48 -5.46
N PHE A 233 3.75 0.83 -4.95
CA PHE A 233 2.44 1.44 -4.93
C PHE A 233 1.49 0.91 -3.84
N LEU A 234 0.38 1.61 -3.67
CA LEU A 234 -0.82 1.11 -3.01
C LEU A 234 -1.91 0.91 -4.07
N ALA A 235 -2.49 -0.27 -4.12
CA ALA A 235 -3.69 -0.54 -4.92
C ALA A 235 -4.93 -0.42 -4.02
N LEU A 236 -5.91 0.35 -4.46
CA LEU A 236 -7.18 0.48 -3.75
C LEU A 236 -8.22 -0.42 -4.39
N GLY A 237 -8.88 -1.24 -3.59
CA GLY A 237 -10.05 -2.02 -4.01
C GLY A 237 -11.18 -1.11 -4.51
N ARG A 238 -12.22 -1.72 -5.09
CA ARG A 238 -13.36 -0.99 -5.70
C ARG A 238 -14.22 -0.21 -4.71
N GLY A 239 -14.01 -0.39 -3.41
CA GLY A 239 -14.88 0.09 -2.35
C GLY A 239 -15.95 -0.94 -1.96
N GLY A 240 -16.73 -0.60 -0.93
CA GLY A 240 -17.81 -1.47 -0.42
C GLY A 240 -17.32 -2.62 0.45
N ALA A 241 -16.07 -2.64 0.90
CA ALA A 241 -15.59 -3.66 1.82
C ALA A 241 -16.32 -3.56 3.16
N ALA A 242 -17.02 -4.63 3.54
CA ALA A 242 -17.69 -4.71 4.85
C ALA A 242 -16.67 -4.77 6.00
N THR A 243 -15.50 -5.33 5.73
CA THR A 243 -14.36 -5.37 6.67
C THR A 243 -13.13 -4.83 5.93
N PRO A 244 -12.86 -3.51 6.01
CA PRO A 244 -11.66 -2.93 5.44
C PRO A 244 -10.39 -3.51 6.05
N GLY A 245 -9.31 -3.54 5.26
CA GLY A 245 -8.02 -4.07 5.71
C GLY A 245 -7.03 -4.23 4.57
N ILE A 246 -5.87 -4.81 4.87
CA ILE A 246 -4.86 -5.11 3.86
C ILE A 246 -5.17 -6.49 3.28
N ALA A 247 -5.55 -6.52 1.99
CA ALA A 247 -5.96 -7.75 1.32
C ALA A 247 -4.77 -8.67 1.00
N HIS A 248 -3.65 -8.09 0.56
CA HIS A 248 -2.39 -8.79 0.34
C HIS A 248 -1.21 -7.84 0.26
N ALA A 249 -0.02 -8.40 0.39
CA ALA A 249 1.26 -7.77 0.10
C ALA A 249 1.91 -8.47 -1.10
N CYS A 250 2.69 -7.72 -1.87
CA CYS A 250 3.44 -8.24 -3.02
C CYS A 250 4.93 -8.02 -2.85
N MET A 251 5.70 -9.06 -3.17
CA MET A 251 7.15 -9.01 -3.30
C MET A 251 7.56 -9.25 -4.76
N THR A 252 8.65 -8.63 -5.17
CA THR A 252 9.20 -8.83 -6.52
C THR A 252 10.32 -9.84 -6.55
N MET A 253 10.52 -10.43 -7.71
CA MET A 253 11.63 -11.34 -8.03
C MET A 253 12.16 -11.11 -9.43
N GLU A 254 13.44 -11.39 -9.63
CA GLU A 254 14.06 -11.36 -10.95
C GLU A 254 13.56 -12.53 -11.81
N GLY A 255 13.34 -12.26 -13.09
CA GLY A 255 12.97 -13.29 -14.07
C GLY A 255 11.70 -14.04 -13.67
N PHE A 256 10.67 -13.31 -13.28
CA PHE A 256 9.35 -13.85 -12.93
C PHE A 256 8.79 -14.68 -14.09
N ASN A 257 8.43 -15.93 -13.78
CA ASN A 257 7.74 -16.83 -14.68
C ASN A 257 6.69 -17.60 -13.86
N PRO A 258 5.39 -17.37 -14.08
CA PRO A 258 4.32 -17.94 -13.26
C PRO A 258 4.38 -19.47 -13.15
N ASP A 259 4.61 -20.17 -14.27
CA ASP A 259 4.60 -21.64 -14.30
C ASP A 259 5.75 -22.23 -13.48
N ARG A 260 6.96 -21.64 -13.63
CA ARG A 260 8.12 -22.06 -12.84
C ARG A 260 7.90 -21.78 -11.36
N VAL A 261 7.33 -20.61 -11.01
CA VAL A 261 7.05 -20.26 -9.62
C VAL A 261 5.98 -21.17 -9.03
N LEU A 262 4.87 -21.43 -9.73
CA LEU A 262 3.85 -22.37 -9.29
C LEU A 262 4.41 -23.77 -9.02
N LYS A 263 5.29 -24.26 -9.92
CA LYS A 263 5.95 -25.54 -9.70
C LYS A 263 6.81 -25.51 -8.43
N THR A 264 7.60 -24.48 -8.23
CA THR A 264 8.45 -24.33 -7.03
C THR A 264 7.61 -24.28 -5.76
N LEU A 265 6.48 -23.55 -5.77
CA LEU A 265 5.55 -23.50 -4.65
C LEU A 265 4.92 -24.86 -4.36
N ALA A 266 4.52 -25.62 -5.40
CA ALA A 266 3.96 -26.96 -5.26
C ALA A 266 5.00 -27.94 -4.67
N ASP A 267 6.24 -27.91 -5.15
CA ASP A 267 7.36 -28.71 -4.64
C ASP A 267 7.68 -28.37 -3.16
N PHE A 268 7.44 -27.14 -2.74
CA PHE A 268 7.57 -26.69 -1.34
C PHE A 268 6.39 -27.10 -0.45
N GLY A 269 5.28 -27.56 -1.02
CA GLY A 269 4.08 -27.98 -0.29
C GLY A 269 2.91 -26.99 -0.36
N ILE A 270 3.01 -25.91 -1.13
CA ILE A 270 1.93 -24.96 -1.41
C ILE A 270 1.16 -25.44 -2.64
N LYS A 271 0.02 -26.08 -2.42
CA LYS A 271 -0.73 -26.79 -3.47
C LYS A 271 -1.47 -25.82 -4.41
N PRO A 272 -1.66 -26.18 -5.68
CA PRO A 272 -2.59 -25.43 -6.54
C PRO A 272 -3.98 -25.36 -5.90
N ARG A 273 -4.60 -24.17 -5.95
CA ARG A 273 -5.92 -23.92 -5.35
C ARG A 273 -7.06 -24.70 -6.04
N GLY A 274 -6.87 -25.08 -7.31
CA GLY A 274 -7.93 -25.66 -8.12
C GLY A 274 -9.04 -24.64 -8.43
N GLU A 275 -10.27 -25.12 -8.62
CA GLU A 275 -11.44 -24.29 -8.96
C GLU A 275 -12.17 -23.70 -7.73
N ALA A 276 -11.62 -23.85 -6.55
CA ALA A 276 -12.23 -23.37 -5.30
C ALA A 276 -12.48 -21.87 -5.34
N ARG A 277 -13.72 -21.45 -5.04
CA ARG A 277 -14.14 -20.06 -4.91
C ARG A 277 -14.15 -19.62 -3.44
N GLY A 278 -14.13 -18.30 -3.21
CA GLY A 278 -14.14 -17.72 -1.86
C GLY A 278 -12.73 -17.43 -1.31
N PRO A 279 -12.57 -17.23 -0.01
CA PRO A 279 -11.27 -17.01 0.61
C PRO A 279 -10.32 -18.19 0.36
N ALA A 280 -9.05 -17.89 0.11
CA ALA A 280 -8.05 -18.94 -0.07
C ALA A 280 -7.75 -19.63 1.27
N SER A 281 -7.67 -20.96 1.24
CA SER A 281 -7.21 -21.74 2.41
C SER A 281 -5.69 -21.59 2.59
N PRO A 282 -5.13 -21.97 3.74
CA PRO A 282 -3.69 -22.00 3.93
C PRO A 282 -2.97 -22.90 2.92
N LEU A 283 -1.74 -22.52 2.57
CA LEU A 283 -0.81 -23.30 1.71
C LEU A 283 -1.38 -23.65 0.33
N VAL A 284 -2.01 -22.65 -0.31
CA VAL A 284 -2.44 -22.78 -1.71
C VAL A 284 -1.82 -21.69 -2.58
N SER A 285 -1.71 -21.98 -3.90
CA SER A 285 -1.24 -21.02 -4.91
C SER A 285 -2.18 -20.98 -6.11
N TYR A 286 -2.24 -19.81 -6.76
CA TYR A 286 -3.06 -19.59 -7.95
C TYR A 286 -2.55 -18.41 -8.76
N VAL A 287 -2.96 -18.33 -10.02
CA VAL A 287 -2.73 -17.16 -10.87
C VAL A 287 -4.08 -16.56 -11.26
N ASN A 288 -4.22 -15.27 -11.05
CA ASN A 288 -5.29 -14.49 -11.67
C ASN A 288 -4.71 -13.80 -12.90
N THR A 289 -5.44 -13.86 -14.01
CA THR A 289 -5.05 -13.12 -15.21
C THR A 289 -5.83 -11.82 -15.26
N ARG A 290 -5.12 -10.70 -15.12
CA ARG A 290 -5.70 -9.36 -15.25
C ARG A 290 -5.76 -9.00 -16.71
N MET A 291 -6.99 -8.94 -17.26
CA MET A 291 -7.27 -8.65 -18.65
C MET A 291 -7.27 -7.14 -18.93
N GLU A 292 -7.38 -6.78 -20.21
CA GLU A 292 -7.29 -5.38 -20.69
C GLU A 292 -8.36 -4.46 -20.08
N ASP A 293 -9.59 -4.94 -19.88
CA ASP A 293 -10.69 -4.21 -19.22
C ASP A 293 -10.40 -3.84 -17.77
N ARG A 294 -9.40 -4.51 -17.17
CA ARG A 294 -8.86 -4.26 -15.85
C ARG A 294 -7.44 -3.69 -15.87
N GLY A 295 -7.03 -3.09 -17.00
CA GLY A 295 -5.73 -2.46 -17.15
C GLY A 295 -4.56 -3.43 -17.27
N GLY A 296 -4.80 -4.70 -17.63
CA GLY A 296 -3.77 -5.67 -17.97
C GLY A 296 -3.36 -5.63 -19.44
N ALA A 297 -2.48 -6.52 -19.85
CA ALA A 297 -2.15 -6.75 -21.25
C ALA A 297 -3.37 -7.32 -22.01
N LYS A 298 -3.37 -7.18 -23.32
CA LYS A 298 -4.38 -7.76 -24.21
C LYS A 298 -4.45 -9.29 -24.09
N SER A 299 -3.30 -9.93 -23.94
CA SER A 299 -3.15 -11.37 -23.67
C SER A 299 -3.30 -11.73 -22.19
N GLY A 300 -3.54 -10.73 -21.33
CA GLY A 300 -3.60 -10.88 -19.89
C GLY A 300 -2.23 -10.63 -19.21
N THR A 301 -2.29 -10.09 -18.01
CA THR A 301 -1.12 -9.94 -17.10
C THR A 301 -1.28 -10.95 -15.97
N PRO A 302 -0.38 -11.93 -15.83
CA PRO A 302 -0.46 -12.92 -14.78
C PRO A 302 -0.12 -12.30 -13.42
N GLU A 303 -0.98 -12.52 -12.45
CA GLU A 303 -0.81 -12.12 -11.05
C GLU A 303 -0.77 -13.40 -10.22
N LEU A 304 0.42 -13.76 -9.71
CA LEU A 304 0.61 -15.00 -8.97
C LEU A 304 0.45 -14.75 -7.46
N TYR A 305 -0.42 -15.53 -6.85
CA TYR A 305 -0.71 -15.50 -5.43
C TYR A 305 -0.41 -16.82 -4.75
N PHE A 306 -0.02 -16.73 -3.49
CA PHE A 306 0.04 -17.88 -2.59
C PHE A 306 -0.42 -17.47 -1.20
N THR A 307 -0.75 -18.44 -0.38
CA THR A 307 -1.06 -18.22 1.04
C THR A 307 -0.02 -18.90 1.92
N ASP A 308 0.31 -18.21 3.01
CA ASP A 308 1.18 -18.74 4.04
C ASP A 308 0.45 -19.80 4.93
N PRO A 309 1.11 -20.35 5.96
CA PRO A 309 0.51 -21.34 6.85
C PRO A 309 -0.74 -20.86 7.62
N ASP A 310 -0.98 -19.57 7.71
CA ASP A 310 -2.17 -18.97 8.32
C ASP A 310 -3.24 -18.51 7.31
N GLY A 311 -2.97 -18.71 6.01
CA GLY A 311 -3.87 -18.26 4.94
C GLY A 311 -3.68 -16.80 4.57
N ILE A 312 -2.61 -16.14 5.03
CA ILE A 312 -2.30 -14.76 4.67
C ILE A 312 -1.88 -14.73 3.19
N VAL A 313 -2.55 -13.90 2.40
CA VAL A 313 -2.34 -13.83 0.96
C VAL A 313 -1.11 -12.99 0.65
N MET A 314 -0.19 -13.58 -0.09
CA MET A 314 1.02 -12.96 -0.62
C MET A 314 0.99 -13.04 -2.15
N GLN A 315 1.54 -12.02 -2.82
CA GLN A 315 1.70 -11.99 -4.27
C GLN A 315 3.18 -11.98 -4.63
N LEU A 316 3.54 -12.62 -5.73
CA LEU A 316 4.87 -12.52 -6.35
C LEU A 316 4.73 -11.96 -7.76
N GLN A 317 5.64 -11.04 -8.13
CA GLN A 317 5.65 -10.39 -9.43
C GLN A 317 7.09 -10.13 -9.91
N ASP A 318 7.19 -9.73 -11.18
CA ASP A 318 8.46 -9.27 -11.74
C ASP A 318 8.93 -7.96 -11.09
N VAL A 319 10.23 -7.71 -11.07
CA VAL A 319 10.83 -6.47 -10.53
C VAL A 319 10.39 -5.20 -11.24
N THR A 320 9.87 -5.31 -12.46
CA THR A 320 9.37 -4.18 -13.25
C THR A 320 7.88 -3.89 -13.01
N TYR A 321 7.19 -4.76 -12.27
CA TYR A 321 5.75 -4.63 -12.04
C TYR A 321 5.40 -3.33 -11.31
N CYS A 322 4.64 -2.47 -11.95
CA CYS A 322 4.14 -1.20 -11.40
C CYS A 322 2.61 -1.14 -11.30
N GLY A 323 1.92 -2.27 -11.49
CA GLY A 323 0.46 -2.38 -11.42
C GLY A 323 -0.27 -1.92 -12.68
N GLY A 324 0.45 -1.60 -13.74
CA GLY A 324 -0.07 -1.09 -15.00
C GLY A 324 -0.32 -2.13 -16.08
N ALA A 325 -0.32 -1.69 -17.34
CA ALA A 325 -0.46 -2.52 -18.53
C ALA A 325 0.83 -3.28 -18.85
N GLY A 326 0.86 -3.99 -19.98
CA GLY A 326 1.99 -4.82 -20.40
C GLY A 326 1.90 -6.25 -19.86
N SER A 327 2.73 -7.14 -20.43
CA SER A 327 2.70 -8.57 -20.10
C SER A 327 3.05 -8.87 -18.64
N LEU A 328 3.91 -8.03 -18.07
CA LEU A 328 4.31 -8.11 -16.64
C LEU A 328 3.66 -7.02 -15.79
N GLY A 329 2.75 -6.19 -16.35
CA GLY A 329 2.18 -5.05 -15.63
C GLY A 329 3.16 -3.90 -15.44
N GLU A 330 4.14 -3.78 -16.34
CA GLU A 330 5.30 -2.88 -16.28
C GLU A 330 5.08 -1.53 -16.97
N VAL A 331 3.97 -1.34 -17.67
CA VAL A 331 3.65 -0.09 -18.38
C VAL A 331 2.74 0.76 -17.50
N CYS A 332 3.29 1.83 -16.92
CA CYS A 332 2.59 2.77 -16.05
C CYS A 332 2.61 4.20 -16.63
N LEU A 333 1.76 5.11 -16.05
CA LEU A 333 1.60 6.51 -16.47
C LEU A 333 2.85 7.35 -16.15
#